data_55405deb6d3edf5079b47d7f448f2e44
#
_entry.id   55405deb6d3edf5079b47d7f448f2e44
#
_cell.length_a   1.000
_cell.length_b   1.000
_cell.length_c   1.000
_cell.angle_alpha   90.00
_cell.angle_beta   90.00
_cell.angle_gamma   90.00
#
_symmetry.space_group_name_H-M   'P 1'
#
loop_
_entity.id
_entity.type
_entity.pdbx_description
1 polymer ?
#
loop_
_entity_poly.entity_id
_entity_poly.type
_entity_poly.pdbx_seq_one_letter_code
_entity_poly.pdbx_strand_id
1 'polypeptide(L)'
;MKRIAAMAWRTLRGSVQWRVLWLWHATFMVGVSGIVKDDEGRVLLLRHRLWPEHRQWGLPTGYAKRSETFEDTVSREVLEETGLTVRVRDLVNLESGYRLRVEVAYTADLIGGDINLDSFEVLEAQWFATDRLPEGLLESHRTLIQKTR
;
A
#
# COMPACT_ATOMS: atom_id res chain seq x y z
N MET A 1 19.63 0.78 39.73
CA MET A 1 19.83 0.33 38.35
C MET A 1 19.14 1.22 37.30
N LYS A 2 17.82 1.51 37.38
CA LYS A 2 17.09 2.31 36.36
C LYS A 2 17.66 3.76 36.19
N ARG A 3 18.15 4.40 37.24
CA ARG A 3 18.74 5.76 37.17
C ARG A 3 20.07 5.80 36.43
N ILE A 4 20.93 4.80 36.62
CA ILE A 4 22.23 4.68 35.93
C ILE A 4 21.99 4.41 34.42
N ALA A 5 21.06 3.54 34.09
CA ALA A 5 20.67 3.26 32.69
C ALA A 5 20.13 4.53 31.99
N ALA A 6 19.31 5.33 32.70
CA ALA A 6 18.79 6.58 32.17
C ALA A 6 19.89 7.64 31.95
N MET A 7 20.89 7.72 32.86
CA MET A 7 22.04 8.61 32.68
C MET A 7 22.89 8.17 31.48
N ALA A 8 23.23 6.88 31.37
CA ALA A 8 23.96 6.34 30.25
C ALA A 8 23.21 6.57 28.90
N TRP A 9 21.88 6.39 28.89
CA TRP A 9 21.05 6.68 27.71
C TRP A 9 21.17 8.14 27.26
N ARG A 10 21.18 9.09 28.20
CA ARG A 10 21.28 10.54 27.91
C ARG A 10 22.64 10.97 27.36
N THR A 11 23.71 10.21 27.62
CA THR A 11 25.06 10.49 27.11
C THR A 11 25.30 9.90 25.69
N LEU A 12 24.45 8.98 25.24
CA LEU A 12 24.54 8.41 23.90
C LEU A 12 24.15 9.46 22.84
N ARG A 13 24.92 9.51 21.75
CA ARG A 13 24.56 10.33 20.58
C ARG A 13 23.27 9.78 19.96
N GLY A 14 22.42 10.66 19.41
CA GLY A 14 21.13 10.28 18.84
C GLY A 14 21.18 9.13 17.81
N SER A 15 22.25 9.07 16.99
CA SER A 15 22.45 7.95 16.05
C SER A 15 22.65 6.59 16.72
N VAL A 16 23.29 6.56 17.90
CA VAL A 16 23.47 5.34 18.69
C VAL A 16 22.16 4.94 19.37
N GLN A 17 21.44 5.92 19.91
CA GLN A 17 20.11 5.70 20.49
C GLN A 17 19.17 5.06 19.45
N TRP A 18 19.14 5.59 18.21
CA TRP A 18 18.34 5.06 17.11
C TRP A 18 18.70 3.61 16.78
N ARG A 19 20.01 3.27 16.72
CA ARG A 19 20.45 1.89 16.46
C ARG A 19 20.00 0.94 17.55
N VAL A 20 20.11 1.34 18.82
CA VAL A 20 19.68 0.51 19.95
C VAL A 20 18.16 0.31 19.91
N LEU A 21 17.39 1.37 19.69
CA LEU A 21 15.93 1.26 19.55
C LEU A 21 15.55 0.35 18.38
N TRP A 22 16.21 0.49 17.21
CA TRP A 22 15.94 -0.32 16.05
C TRP A 22 16.20 -1.82 16.28
N LEU A 23 17.24 -2.16 17.07
CA LEU A 23 17.55 -3.54 17.43
C LEU A 23 16.59 -4.14 18.46
N TRP A 24 15.94 -3.30 19.27
CA TRP A 24 15.06 -3.74 20.36
C TRP A 24 13.58 -3.73 20.00
N HIS A 25 13.19 -2.98 18.98
CA HIS A 25 11.80 -2.87 18.57
C HIS A 25 11.50 -3.72 17.33
N ALA A 26 10.25 -4.18 17.25
CA ALA A 26 9.77 -4.90 16.09
C ALA A 26 9.85 -4.03 14.83
N THR A 27 10.35 -4.60 13.74
CA THR A 27 10.34 -3.98 12.41
C THR A 27 9.15 -4.51 11.64
N PHE A 28 8.34 -3.61 11.10
CA PHE A 28 7.17 -3.97 10.32
C PHE A 28 7.44 -3.80 8.83
N MET A 29 6.93 -4.72 8.03
CA MET A 29 6.72 -4.48 6.60
C MET A 29 5.44 -3.68 6.43
N VAL A 30 5.46 -2.64 5.60
CA VAL A 30 4.30 -1.80 5.34
C VAL A 30 3.84 -2.03 3.91
N GLY A 31 2.68 -2.69 3.77
CA GLY A 31 1.96 -2.82 2.51
C GLY A 31 1.06 -1.60 2.32
N VAL A 32 1.08 -1.02 1.13
CA VAL A 32 0.29 0.17 0.82
C VAL A 32 -0.54 -0.10 -0.43
N SER A 33 -1.84 0.12 -0.35
CA SER A 33 -2.80 -0.10 -1.43
C SER A 33 -3.43 1.21 -1.89
N GLY A 34 -3.62 1.36 -3.19
CA GLY A 34 -4.31 2.50 -3.81
C GLY A 34 -5.72 2.12 -4.29
N ILE A 35 -6.76 2.79 -3.78
CA ILE A 35 -8.12 2.73 -4.32
C ILE A 35 -8.24 3.83 -5.36
N VAL A 36 -7.81 3.53 -6.59
CA VAL A 36 -7.77 4.49 -7.68
C VAL A 36 -9.14 4.57 -8.33
N LYS A 37 -9.69 5.78 -8.46
CA LYS A 37 -10.96 6.03 -9.13
C LYS A 37 -10.75 6.90 -10.36
N ASP A 38 -11.50 6.59 -11.42
CA ASP A 38 -11.62 7.44 -12.60
C ASP A 38 -12.76 8.47 -12.43
N ASP A 39 -12.95 9.32 -13.45
CA ASP A 39 -13.98 10.38 -13.46
C ASP A 39 -15.42 9.81 -13.44
N GLU A 40 -15.60 8.53 -13.80
CA GLU A 40 -16.90 7.84 -13.73
C GLU A 40 -17.11 7.13 -12.38
N GLY A 41 -16.15 7.24 -11.43
CA GLY A 41 -16.18 6.59 -10.13
C GLY A 41 -15.93 5.08 -10.15
N ARG A 42 -15.42 4.55 -11.29
CA ARG A 42 -14.98 3.15 -11.38
C ARG A 42 -13.64 2.98 -10.68
N VAL A 43 -13.42 1.81 -10.11
CA VAL A 43 -12.19 1.46 -9.42
C VAL A 43 -11.26 0.66 -10.33
N LEU A 44 -9.96 0.98 -10.30
CA LEU A 44 -8.92 0.23 -10.98
C LEU A 44 -8.60 -1.04 -10.21
N LEU A 45 -8.68 -2.17 -10.88
CA LEU A 45 -8.23 -3.46 -10.36
C LEU A 45 -7.21 -4.09 -11.30
N LEU A 46 -6.26 -4.79 -10.70
CA LEU A 46 -5.19 -5.49 -11.39
C LEU A 46 -5.35 -6.99 -11.19
N ARG A 47 -5.09 -7.75 -12.25
CA ARG A 47 -5.01 -9.21 -12.17
C ARG A 47 -3.54 -9.63 -12.04
N HIS A 48 -3.19 -10.17 -10.88
CA HIS A 48 -1.82 -10.50 -10.53
C HIS A 48 -1.44 -11.92 -10.94
N ARG A 49 -0.32 -12.07 -11.62
CA ARG A 49 0.22 -13.35 -12.12
C ARG A 49 0.58 -14.32 -10.99
N LEU A 50 1.14 -13.80 -9.91
CA LEU A 50 1.69 -14.61 -8.82
C LEU A 50 0.65 -15.00 -7.76
N TRP A 51 -0.59 -14.51 -7.89
CA TRP A 51 -1.66 -14.84 -6.97
C TRP A 51 -2.42 -16.11 -7.39
N PRO A 52 -3.01 -16.85 -6.45
CA PRO A 52 -3.81 -18.03 -6.78
C PRO A 52 -4.95 -17.71 -7.76
N GLU A 53 -5.19 -18.58 -8.72
CA GLU A 53 -6.16 -18.37 -9.82
C GLU A 53 -7.55 -17.91 -9.37
N HIS A 54 -8.03 -18.44 -8.23
CA HIS A 54 -9.35 -18.11 -7.70
C HIS A 54 -9.43 -16.74 -6.98
N ARG A 55 -8.31 -15.99 -6.88
CA ARG A 55 -8.23 -14.68 -6.23
C ARG A 55 -7.11 -13.81 -6.80
N GLN A 56 -7.09 -13.66 -8.11
CA GLN A 56 -6.04 -12.89 -8.81
C GLN A 56 -6.31 -11.40 -8.88
N TRP A 57 -7.54 -10.97 -8.66
CA TRP A 57 -7.89 -9.54 -8.73
C TRP A 57 -7.63 -8.83 -7.41
N GLY A 58 -7.04 -7.64 -7.52
CA GLY A 58 -6.74 -6.78 -6.37
C GLY A 58 -6.54 -5.33 -6.74
N LEU A 59 -6.40 -4.50 -5.73
CA LEU A 59 -5.98 -3.11 -5.87
C LEU A 59 -4.49 -3.05 -6.22
N PRO A 60 -4.01 -1.99 -6.89
CA PRO A 60 -2.60 -1.67 -6.97
C PRO A 60 -2.00 -1.66 -5.57
N THR A 61 -0.95 -2.44 -5.34
CA THR A 61 -0.41 -2.66 -4.00
C THR A 61 1.07 -2.97 -4.03
N GLY A 62 1.84 -2.27 -3.21
CA GLY A 62 3.25 -2.56 -3.03
C GLY A 62 3.76 -2.29 -1.63
N TYR A 63 5.05 -2.47 -1.43
CA TYR A 63 5.70 -2.20 -0.15
C TYR A 63 6.37 -0.84 -0.15
N ALA A 64 6.19 -0.10 0.97
CA ALA A 64 6.88 1.16 1.17
C ALA A 64 8.40 0.94 1.19
N LYS A 65 9.11 1.76 0.41
CA LYS A 65 10.57 1.78 0.34
C LYS A 65 11.13 2.74 1.41
N ARG A 66 12.40 2.60 1.71
CA ARG A 66 13.08 3.49 2.67
C ARG A 66 13.07 4.93 2.14
N SER A 67 12.72 5.88 3.01
CA SER A 67 12.61 7.31 2.70
C SER A 67 11.48 7.70 1.74
N GLU A 68 10.51 6.83 1.54
CA GLU A 68 9.29 7.05 0.76
C GLU A 68 8.12 7.30 1.70
N THR A 69 7.22 8.22 1.36
CA THR A 69 5.93 8.35 2.05
C THR A 69 4.96 7.26 1.56
N PHE A 70 3.89 7.00 2.29
CA PHE A 70 2.91 6.01 1.84
C PHE A 70 2.14 6.49 0.62
N GLU A 71 1.91 7.79 0.50
CA GLU A 71 1.34 8.44 -0.67
C GLU A 71 2.23 8.29 -1.91
N ASP A 72 3.55 8.47 -1.75
CA ASP A 72 4.52 8.24 -2.82
C ASP A 72 4.55 6.77 -3.23
N THR A 73 4.41 5.85 -2.26
CA THR A 73 4.32 4.41 -2.55
C THR A 73 3.12 4.10 -3.44
N VAL A 74 1.92 4.63 -3.13
CA VAL A 74 0.74 4.45 -3.98
C VAL A 74 1.00 4.98 -5.39
N SER A 75 1.51 6.20 -5.50
CA SER A 75 1.76 6.84 -6.80
C SER A 75 2.77 6.06 -7.63
N ARG A 76 3.84 5.58 -7.02
CA ARG A 76 4.87 4.78 -7.67
C ARG A 76 4.33 3.42 -8.11
N GLU A 77 3.66 2.67 -7.25
CA GLU A 77 3.14 1.35 -7.61
C GLU A 77 2.11 1.43 -8.74
N VAL A 78 1.18 2.40 -8.69
CA VAL A 78 0.23 2.61 -9.80
C VAL A 78 0.97 2.90 -11.09
N LEU A 79 1.97 3.76 -11.07
CA LEU A 79 2.76 4.10 -12.26
C LEU A 79 3.56 2.88 -12.77
N GLU A 80 4.26 2.16 -11.88
CA GLU A 80 5.09 1.00 -12.22
C GLU A 80 4.24 -0.17 -12.76
N GLU A 81 3.04 -0.39 -12.20
CA GLU A 81 2.18 -1.51 -12.56
C GLU A 81 1.29 -1.21 -13.78
N THR A 82 0.96 0.05 -14.06
CA THR A 82 -0.09 0.37 -15.04
C THR A 82 0.25 1.51 -16.01
N GLY A 83 1.30 2.29 -15.77
CA GLY A 83 1.60 3.50 -16.55
C GLY A 83 0.70 4.70 -16.22
N LEU A 84 -0.25 4.56 -15.30
CA LEU A 84 -1.17 5.64 -14.92
C LEU A 84 -0.55 6.57 -13.89
N THR A 85 -0.95 7.83 -13.95
CA THR A 85 -0.59 8.86 -12.96
C THR A 85 -1.81 9.20 -12.11
N VAL A 86 -1.62 9.24 -10.80
CA VAL A 86 -2.70 9.46 -9.84
C VAL A 86 -2.40 10.58 -8.87
N ARG A 87 -3.46 11.15 -8.30
CA ARG A 87 -3.39 12.06 -7.16
C ARG A 87 -3.93 11.34 -5.94
N VAL A 88 -3.05 11.02 -5.00
CA VAL A 88 -3.44 10.39 -3.73
C VAL A 88 -4.25 11.36 -2.88
N ARG A 89 -5.26 10.86 -2.19
CA ARG A 89 -6.24 11.61 -1.40
C ARG A 89 -6.22 11.15 0.06
N ASP A 90 -7.27 10.51 0.49
CA ASP A 90 -7.55 10.26 1.89
C ASP A 90 -7.05 8.88 2.33
N LEU A 91 -6.52 8.81 3.55
CA LEU A 91 -6.25 7.56 4.24
C LEU A 91 -7.58 6.88 4.59
N VAL A 92 -7.77 5.66 4.11
CA VAL A 92 -9.00 4.87 4.31
C VAL A 92 -8.81 3.79 5.37
N ASN A 93 -7.62 3.24 5.44
CA ASN A 93 -7.31 2.13 6.35
C ASN A 93 -5.87 2.21 6.85
N LEU A 94 -5.72 1.93 8.14
CA LEU A 94 -4.44 1.68 8.77
C LEU A 94 -4.64 0.56 9.78
N GLU A 95 -4.08 -0.60 9.50
CA GLU A 95 -4.22 -1.79 10.33
C GLU A 95 -2.86 -2.45 10.55
N SER A 96 -2.60 -2.90 11.76
CA SER A 96 -1.35 -3.57 12.12
C SER A 96 -1.60 -4.77 13.03
N GLY A 97 -0.62 -5.68 13.11
CA GLY A 97 -0.62 -6.75 14.09
C GLY A 97 -0.33 -8.14 13.53
N TYR A 98 -0.76 -8.46 12.33
CA TYR A 98 -0.53 -9.80 11.80
C TYR A 98 0.89 -9.94 11.23
N ARG A 99 1.71 -10.82 11.81
CA ARG A 99 3.06 -11.18 11.36
C ARG A 99 3.98 -9.97 11.08
N LEU A 100 3.97 -8.95 11.94
CA LEU A 100 4.78 -7.73 11.78
C LEU A 100 4.51 -7.02 10.44
N ARG A 101 3.26 -6.98 10.02
CA ARG A 101 2.81 -6.26 8.84
C ARG A 101 1.85 -5.14 9.23
N VAL A 102 1.99 -4.01 8.55
CA VAL A 102 1.07 -2.89 8.57
C VAL A 102 0.45 -2.78 7.19
N GLU A 103 -0.86 -2.70 7.13
CA GLU A 103 -1.62 -2.46 5.90
C GLU A 103 -2.17 -1.05 5.91
N VAL A 104 -1.85 -0.31 4.86
CA VAL A 104 -2.27 1.07 4.66
C VAL A 104 -3.03 1.15 3.34
N ALA A 105 -4.14 1.88 3.31
CA ALA A 105 -4.88 2.09 2.07
C ALA A 105 -5.30 3.55 1.92
N TYR A 106 -5.10 4.08 0.73
CA TYR A 106 -5.50 5.44 0.34
C TYR A 106 -6.48 5.42 -0.83
N THR A 107 -7.36 6.41 -0.88
CA THR A 107 -8.04 6.77 -2.13
C THR A 107 -7.10 7.56 -3.02
N ALA A 108 -7.29 7.43 -4.33
CA ALA A 108 -6.57 8.24 -5.31
C ALA A 108 -7.45 8.49 -6.54
N ASP A 109 -7.28 9.66 -7.16
CA ASP A 109 -7.94 10.02 -8.41
C ASP A 109 -6.98 9.82 -9.58
N LEU A 110 -7.47 9.27 -10.67
CA LEU A 110 -6.75 9.25 -11.95
C LEU A 110 -6.56 10.69 -12.43
N ILE A 111 -5.32 11.07 -12.78
CA ILE A 111 -5.01 12.39 -13.33
C ILE A 111 -4.40 12.32 -14.75
N GLY A 112 -4.02 11.14 -15.22
CA GLY A 112 -3.50 10.96 -16.57
C GLY A 112 -2.80 9.64 -16.80
N GLY A 113 -2.24 9.49 -18.00
CA GLY A 113 -1.58 8.29 -18.46
C GLY A 113 -2.52 7.33 -19.19
N ASP A 114 -1.93 6.37 -19.88
CA ASP A 114 -2.64 5.27 -20.53
C ASP A 114 -2.19 3.96 -19.92
N ILE A 115 -3.12 2.98 -19.85
CA ILE A 115 -2.77 1.66 -19.33
C ILE A 115 -1.72 1.03 -20.23
N ASN A 116 -0.53 0.86 -19.68
CA ASN A 116 0.60 0.19 -20.30
C ASN A 116 1.18 -0.83 -19.30
N LEU A 117 0.95 -2.11 -19.54
CA LEU A 117 1.38 -3.20 -18.69
C LEU A 117 2.77 -3.69 -19.12
N ASP A 118 3.81 -3.07 -18.61
CA ASP A 118 5.22 -3.50 -18.81
C ASP A 118 5.75 -4.33 -17.62
N SER A 119 4.89 -4.62 -16.66
CA SER A 119 5.24 -5.39 -15.46
C SER A 119 5.02 -6.89 -15.68
N PHE A 120 6.00 -7.72 -15.28
CA PHE A 120 5.83 -9.17 -15.25
C PHE A 120 4.73 -9.61 -14.27
N GLU A 121 4.46 -8.83 -13.25
CA GLU A 121 3.57 -9.21 -12.15
C GLU A 121 2.10 -9.03 -12.48
N VAL A 122 1.76 -8.09 -13.37
CA VAL A 122 0.39 -7.75 -13.75
C VAL A 122 0.04 -8.36 -15.10
N LEU A 123 -1.04 -9.12 -15.14
CA LEU A 123 -1.59 -9.72 -16.35
C LEU A 123 -2.59 -8.81 -17.06
N GLU A 124 -3.34 -8.04 -16.29
CA GLU A 124 -4.45 -7.24 -16.77
C GLU A 124 -4.75 -6.10 -15.80
N ALA A 125 -5.12 -4.94 -16.30
CA ALA A 125 -5.64 -3.82 -15.53
C ALA A 125 -6.99 -3.40 -16.13
N GLN A 126 -8.02 -3.26 -15.29
CA GLN A 126 -9.36 -2.96 -15.74
C GLN A 126 -10.12 -2.09 -14.75
N TRP A 127 -11.01 -1.24 -15.28
CA TRP A 127 -11.91 -0.38 -14.49
C TRP A 127 -13.22 -1.11 -14.21
N PHE A 128 -13.63 -1.15 -12.95
CA PHE A 128 -14.85 -1.81 -12.50
C PHE A 128 -15.78 -0.84 -11.78
N ALA A 129 -17.06 -0.91 -12.10
CA ALA A 129 -18.07 -0.25 -11.28
C ALA A 129 -18.07 -0.86 -9.87
N THR A 130 -18.16 -0.01 -8.83
CA THR A 130 -18.04 -0.46 -7.44
C THR A 130 -19.18 -1.39 -6.97
N ASP A 131 -20.27 -1.46 -7.73
CA ASP A 131 -21.40 -2.39 -7.53
C ASP A 131 -21.25 -3.70 -8.32
N ARG A 132 -20.30 -3.78 -9.27
CA ARG A 132 -20.04 -4.94 -10.13
C ARG A 132 -18.57 -5.35 -10.14
N LEU A 133 -18.04 -5.63 -8.95
CA LEU A 133 -16.67 -6.09 -8.76
C LEU A 133 -16.50 -7.54 -9.24
N PRO A 134 -15.34 -7.91 -9.82
CA PRO A 134 -15.12 -9.22 -10.41
C PRO A 134 -15.12 -10.33 -9.36
N GLU A 135 -15.42 -11.55 -9.82
CA GLU A 135 -15.11 -12.77 -9.07
C GLU A 135 -13.58 -12.89 -8.93
N GLY A 136 -13.13 -13.49 -7.84
CA GLY A 136 -11.70 -13.59 -7.55
C GLY A 136 -11.03 -12.30 -7.08
N LEU A 137 -11.79 -11.24 -6.75
CA LEU A 137 -11.29 -10.09 -6.02
C LEU A 137 -10.98 -10.49 -4.57
N LEU A 138 -9.79 -10.12 -4.07
CA LEU A 138 -9.44 -10.28 -2.65
C LEU A 138 -10.48 -9.65 -1.76
N GLU A 139 -10.98 -10.40 -0.76
CA GLU A 139 -12.05 -9.95 0.13
C GLU A 139 -11.64 -8.72 0.98
N SER A 140 -10.37 -8.65 1.40
CA SER A 140 -9.84 -7.47 2.07
C SER A 140 -9.93 -6.21 1.17
N HIS A 141 -9.62 -6.35 -0.13
CA HIS A 141 -9.70 -5.24 -1.07
C HIS A 141 -11.16 -4.87 -1.38
N ARG A 142 -12.05 -5.85 -1.46
CA ARG A 142 -13.51 -5.61 -1.57
C ARG A 142 -14.01 -4.75 -0.41
N THR A 143 -13.62 -5.10 0.81
CA THR A 143 -13.98 -4.36 2.02
C THR A 143 -13.45 -2.91 1.97
N LEU A 144 -12.20 -2.70 1.52
CA LEU A 144 -11.62 -1.37 1.37
C LEU A 144 -12.41 -0.51 0.36
N ILE A 145 -12.78 -1.08 -0.80
CA ILE A 145 -13.57 -0.38 -1.82
C ILE A 145 -14.94 0.03 -1.26
N GLN A 146 -15.58 -0.85 -0.49
CA GLN A 146 -16.88 -0.57 0.13
C GLN A 146 -16.84 0.58 1.14
N LYS A 147 -15.72 0.77 1.86
CA LYS A 147 -15.53 1.88 2.79
C LYS A 147 -15.46 3.26 2.10
N THR A 148 -15.24 3.30 0.78
CA THR A 148 -15.07 4.54 0.00
C THR A 148 -16.27 4.89 -0.90
N ARG A 149 -17.40 4.24 -0.69
CA ARG A 149 -18.67 4.51 -1.39
C ARG A 149 -19.36 5.77 -0.90
#